data_df6693d207695989d80a4422d8508d75
#
_entry.id   df6693d207695989d80a4422d8508d75
#
_cell.length_a   1.000
_cell.length_b   1.000
_cell.length_c   1.000
_cell.angle_alpha   90.00
_cell.angle_beta   90.00
_cell.angle_gamma   90.00
#
_symmetry.space_group_name_H-M   'P 1'
#
loop_
_entity.id
_entity.type
_entity.pdbx_description
1 polymer ?
#
loop_
_entity_poly.entity_id
_entity_poly.type
_entity_poly.pdbx_seq_one_letter_code
_entity_poly.pdbx_strand_id
1 'polypeptide(L)'
;MAGESDPTLRDRAADADAAATVSISPGASASATTPELAPTTSGGSLRTAEATLILTREEATRTRALLRLVAPLSAVGIVALLVPAKVAPFRGLAAIVFAATLALTLWLLVRFRDPDRYESGPALVHAMFCVGSVLTAALYVGIFSPTIMGGCVGVYFFALSDSKLAAWMVYLVLAGGYALIAALGISGVIPLDRAIVGIESPDLRGLVALTVIAEMFLGLTFGMARRSRKATREAFERLEQAALQIRQREALLNEARADLDAARGANLGRFSDRIVGDYAVGEIIGRGAMGEVYRAEQGTARRPVALKF
;
A
#
# COMPACT_ATOMS: atom_id res chain seq x y z
N MET A 1 -36.65 32.29 -22.04
CA MET A 1 -35.86 31.39 -22.90
C MET A 1 -35.68 30.08 -22.14
N ALA A 2 -36.37 29.19 -22.56
CA ALA A 2 -36.65 27.83 -22.54
C ALA A 2 -35.53 26.96 -22.04
N GLY A 3 -35.80 26.24 -20.93
CA GLY A 3 -34.99 25.14 -20.42
C GLY A 3 -35.41 23.87 -21.11
N GLU A 4 -34.45 23.20 -21.69
CA GLU A 4 -34.57 21.91 -22.37
C GLU A 4 -34.42 20.81 -21.31
N SER A 5 -35.52 20.08 -21.10
CA SER A 5 -35.60 18.93 -20.20
C SER A 5 -35.15 17.66 -20.92
N ASP A 6 -34.08 17.04 -20.43
CA ASP A 6 -33.52 15.78 -20.90
C ASP A 6 -34.50 14.60 -20.69
N PRO A 7 -34.88 13.85 -21.74
CA PRO A 7 -35.85 12.76 -21.65
C PRO A 7 -35.29 11.41 -21.19
N THR A 8 -34.02 11.31 -20.79
CA THR A 8 -33.36 10.01 -20.50
C THR A 8 -33.54 9.49 -19.07
N LEU A 9 -34.28 10.20 -18.19
CA LEU A 9 -34.49 9.81 -16.78
C LEU A 9 -35.84 9.10 -16.53
N ARG A 10 -36.66 8.86 -17.57
CA ARG A 10 -37.98 8.21 -17.39
C ARG A 10 -38.04 6.70 -17.65
N ASP A 11 -37.01 6.09 -18.25
CA ASP A 11 -37.01 4.67 -18.63
C ASP A 11 -36.32 3.72 -17.67
N ARG A 12 -35.87 4.17 -16.47
CA ARG A 12 -35.22 3.31 -15.47
C ARG A 12 -36.10 2.89 -14.29
N ALA A 13 -37.38 3.23 -14.31
CA ALA A 13 -38.31 2.91 -13.22
C ALA A 13 -39.28 1.74 -13.49
N ALA A 14 -39.15 1.04 -14.63
CA ALA A 14 -40.12 0.03 -15.05
C ALA A 14 -39.66 -1.43 -14.95
N ASP A 15 -38.42 -1.72 -14.52
CA ASP A 15 -37.89 -3.11 -14.48
C ASP A 15 -37.64 -3.69 -13.08
N ALA A 16 -38.34 -3.23 -12.05
CA ALA A 16 -38.16 -3.69 -10.67
C ALA A 16 -39.36 -4.48 -10.11
N ASP A 17 -40.12 -5.19 -10.94
CA ASP A 17 -41.24 -6.01 -10.42
C ASP A 17 -41.24 -7.42 -11.05
N ALA A 18 -40.18 -8.22 -10.69
CA ALA A 18 -40.20 -9.66 -10.89
C ALA A 18 -39.98 -10.35 -9.52
N ALA A 19 -41.06 -10.42 -8.75
CA ALA A 19 -41.12 -11.19 -7.50
C ALA A 19 -41.02 -12.67 -7.79
N ALA A 20 -39.92 -13.30 -7.43
CA ALA A 20 -39.76 -14.74 -7.40
C ALA A 20 -40.50 -15.32 -6.17
N THR A 21 -41.64 -16.00 -6.43
CA THR A 21 -42.39 -16.74 -5.44
C THR A 21 -41.64 -18.02 -5.08
N VAL A 22 -41.05 -18.09 -3.87
CA VAL A 22 -40.51 -19.33 -3.32
C VAL A 22 -41.58 -20.03 -2.49
N SER A 23 -42.06 -21.18 -2.97
CA SER A 23 -42.97 -22.07 -2.23
C SER A 23 -42.19 -22.88 -1.18
N ILE A 24 -42.48 -22.71 0.09
CA ILE A 24 -41.92 -23.50 1.19
C ILE A 24 -42.93 -24.60 1.54
N SER A 25 -42.53 -25.86 1.30
CA SER A 25 -43.26 -27.04 1.80
C SER A 25 -43.00 -27.25 3.30
N PRO A 26 -44.03 -27.57 4.12
CA PRO A 26 -43.83 -27.87 5.52
C PRO A 26 -43.58 -29.38 5.69
N GLY A 27 -42.38 -29.74 6.17
CA GLY A 27 -42.14 -31.11 6.58
C GLY A 27 -40.69 -31.46 6.78
N ALA A 28 -40.17 -31.29 8.00
CA ALA A 28 -39.31 -32.24 8.71
C ALA A 28 -38.81 -31.62 10.02
N SER A 29 -39.26 -32.11 11.13
CA SER A 29 -38.72 -31.90 12.47
C SER A 29 -37.29 -32.47 12.51
N ALA A 30 -36.27 -31.62 12.62
CA ALA A 30 -34.92 -32.03 12.93
C ALA A 30 -34.49 -31.36 14.22
N SER A 31 -34.18 -32.20 15.19
CA SER A 31 -33.61 -31.93 16.51
C SER A 31 -32.47 -30.88 16.42
N ALA A 32 -32.61 -29.85 17.22
CA ALA A 32 -31.58 -28.81 17.42
C ALA A 32 -30.34 -29.42 18.08
N THR A 33 -29.35 -29.76 17.29
CA THR A 33 -27.99 -29.95 17.75
C THR A 33 -27.30 -28.60 17.59
N THR A 34 -27.02 -27.94 18.69
CA THR A 34 -26.24 -26.71 18.77
C THR A 34 -24.87 -26.98 18.12
N PRO A 35 -24.46 -26.25 17.08
CA PRO A 35 -23.10 -26.38 16.60
C PRO A 35 -22.18 -25.65 17.59
N GLU A 36 -21.40 -26.45 18.31
CA GLU A 36 -20.23 -26.00 19.07
C GLU A 36 -19.34 -25.22 18.12
N LEU A 37 -19.28 -23.90 18.30
CA LEU A 37 -18.37 -22.98 17.58
C LEU A 37 -16.95 -23.33 17.98
N ALA A 38 -16.33 -24.23 17.22
CA ALA A 38 -14.87 -24.40 17.27
C ALA A 38 -14.21 -23.05 17.02
N PRO A 39 -13.20 -22.66 17.83
CA PRO A 39 -12.50 -21.40 17.64
C PRO A 39 -11.79 -21.42 16.28
N THR A 40 -12.26 -20.62 15.33
CA THR A 40 -11.63 -20.44 14.01
C THR A 40 -10.32 -19.69 14.16
N THR A 41 -9.26 -20.41 14.52
CA THR A 41 -7.87 -19.94 14.50
C THR A 41 -7.32 -19.70 13.09
N SER A 42 -8.09 -19.98 12.03
CA SER A 42 -7.66 -19.78 10.64
C SER A 42 -7.75 -18.34 10.13
N GLY A 43 -8.48 -17.46 10.80
CA GLY A 43 -8.66 -16.06 10.36
C GLY A 43 -7.41 -15.17 10.51
N GLY A 44 -6.50 -15.51 11.42
CA GLY A 44 -5.26 -14.75 11.65
C GLY A 44 -4.19 -15.02 10.59
N SER A 45 -4.04 -16.27 10.16
CA SER A 45 -3.01 -16.67 9.19
C SER A 45 -3.32 -16.18 7.77
N LEU A 46 -4.58 -16.17 7.37
CA LEU A 46 -5.01 -15.65 6.06
C LEU A 46 -4.80 -14.13 5.95
N ARG A 47 -5.10 -13.39 7.03
CA ARG A 47 -4.91 -11.93 7.06
C ARG A 47 -3.44 -11.51 7.02
N THR A 48 -2.56 -12.24 7.71
CA THR A 48 -1.12 -12.01 7.64
C THR A 48 -0.56 -12.33 6.26
N ALA A 49 -1.06 -13.37 5.58
CA ALA A 49 -0.69 -13.71 4.22
C ALA A 49 -1.14 -12.65 3.21
N GLU A 50 -2.37 -12.12 3.31
CA GLU A 50 -2.85 -11.03 2.45
C GLU A 50 -2.05 -9.73 2.65
N ALA A 51 -1.78 -9.35 3.91
CA ALA A 51 -0.96 -8.17 4.21
C ALA A 51 0.47 -8.32 3.63
N THR A 52 1.07 -9.50 3.74
CA THR A 52 2.38 -9.79 3.17
C THR A 52 2.38 -9.70 1.64
N LEU A 53 1.33 -10.20 0.99
CA LEU A 53 1.17 -10.10 -0.47
C LEU A 53 1.03 -8.64 -0.94
N ILE A 54 0.32 -7.80 -0.22
CA ILE A 54 0.17 -6.37 -0.53
C ILE A 54 1.53 -5.67 -0.43
N LEU A 55 2.29 -5.92 0.63
CA LEU A 55 3.62 -5.34 0.84
C LEU A 55 4.62 -5.78 -0.24
N THR A 56 4.63 -7.06 -0.61
CA THR A 56 5.52 -7.54 -1.68
C THR A 56 5.16 -6.97 -3.05
N ARG A 57 3.89 -6.77 -3.35
CA ARG A 57 3.45 -6.09 -4.59
C ARG A 57 3.84 -4.62 -4.62
N GLU A 58 3.77 -3.94 -3.49
CA GLU A 58 4.23 -2.55 -3.37
C GLU A 58 5.75 -2.45 -3.59
N GLU A 59 6.54 -3.32 -2.96
CA GLU A 59 7.99 -3.39 -3.19
C GLU A 59 8.34 -3.72 -4.64
N ALA A 60 7.63 -4.66 -5.26
CA ALA A 60 7.80 -4.99 -6.67
C ALA A 60 7.53 -3.79 -7.58
N THR A 61 6.50 -3.02 -7.28
CA THR A 61 6.13 -1.82 -8.06
C THR A 61 7.19 -0.72 -7.93
N ARG A 62 7.67 -0.48 -6.72
CA ARG A 62 8.77 0.47 -6.47
C ARG A 62 10.06 0.04 -7.15
N THR A 63 10.43 -1.24 -7.03
CA THR A 63 11.62 -1.79 -7.68
C THR A 63 11.55 -1.62 -9.18
N ARG A 64 10.41 -1.88 -9.82
CA ARG A 64 10.23 -1.63 -11.27
C ARG A 64 10.39 -0.16 -11.63
N ALA A 65 9.89 0.77 -10.81
CA ALA A 65 10.06 2.20 -11.05
C ALA A 65 11.55 2.57 -11.02
N LEU A 66 12.31 2.04 -10.04
CA LEU A 66 13.77 2.23 -9.98
C LEU A 66 14.46 1.65 -11.20
N LEU A 67 14.15 0.40 -11.60
CA LEU A 67 14.74 -0.24 -12.76
C LEU A 67 14.53 0.56 -14.06
N ARG A 68 13.32 1.13 -14.24
CA ARG A 68 13.01 2.01 -15.38
C ARG A 68 13.84 3.31 -15.38
N LEU A 69 14.22 3.81 -14.20
CA LEU A 69 15.08 4.97 -14.06
C LEU A 69 16.56 4.61 -14.29
N VAL A 70 17.00 3.47 -13.75
CA VAL A 70 18.41 3.02 -13.82
C VAL A 70 18.79 2.60 -15.23
N ALA A 71 17.89 2.00 -16.02
CA ALA A 71 18.19 1.57 -17.38
C ALA A 71 18.70 2.69 -18.29
N PRO A 72 17.97 3.83 -18.49
CA PRO A 72 18.46 4.93 -19.30
C PRO A 72 19.69 5.59 -18.68
N LEU A 73 19.77 5.68 -17.35
CA LEU A 73 20.91 6.29 -16.66
C LEU A 73 22.19 5.47 -16.91
N SER A 74 22.12 4.15 -16.86
CA SER A 74 23.25 3.27 -17.16
C SER A 74 23.64 3.35 -18.64
N ALA A 75 22.67 3.46 -19.56
CA ALA A 75 22.94 3.67 -20.97
C ALA A 75 23.64 5.01 -21.23
N VAL A 76 23.20 6.10 -20.60
CA VAL A 76 23.86 7.40 -20.64
C VAL A 76 25.27 7.31 -20.08
N GLY A 77 25.47 6.58 -18.96
CA GLY A 77 26.80 6.32 -18.40
C GLY A 77 27.74 5.64 -19.41
N ILE A 78 27.26 4.62 -20.15
CA ILE A 78 28.06 3.97 -21.21
C ILE A 78 28.39 4.95 -22.33
N VAL A 79 27.41 5.76 -22.77
CA VAL A 79 27.65 6.78 -23.81
C VAL A 79 28.64 7.84 -23.33
N ALA A 80 28.58 8.25 -22.08
CA ALA A 80 29.52 9.22 -21.49
C ALA A 80 30.98 8.71 -21.53
N LEU A 81 31.20 7.39 -21.49
CA LEU A 81 32.53 6.81 -21.63
C LEU A 81 33.13 6.95 -23.04
N LEU A 82 32.32 7.28 -24.05
CA LEU A 82 32.82 7.57 -25.42
C LEU A 82 33.48 8.92 -25.50
N VAL A 83 33.20 9.82 -24.54
CA VAL A 83 33.87 11.15 -24.49
C VAL A 83 35.35 10.90 -24.15
N PRO A 84 36.28 11.39 -24.97
CA PRO A 84 37.71 11.18 -24.76
C PRO A 84 38.18 11.96 -23.52
N ALA A 85 38.53 11.21 -22.45
CA ALA A 85 39.21 11.78 -21.29
C ALA A 85 40.74 11.68 -21.50
N LYS A 86 41.48 12.74 -21.15
CA LYS A 86 42.94 12.82 -21.34
C LYS A 86 43.70 11.70 -20.62
N VAL A 87 43.19 11.23 -19.50
CA VAL A 87 43.71 10.07 -18.75
C VAL A 87 42.51 9.31 -18.14
N ALA A 88 42.29 8.06 -18.53
CA ALA A 88 41.13 7.31 -18.09
C ALA A 88 41.48 5.84 -17.64
N PRO A 89 42.33 5.66 -16.58
CA PRO A 89 42.73 4.31 -16.17
C PRO A 89 41.55 3.44 -15.72
N PHE A 90 40.43 4.03 -15.29
CA PHE A 90 39.24 3.28 -14.83
C PHE A 90 38.15 3.17 -15.90
N ARG A 91 38.40 3.61 -17.16
CA ARG A 91 37.42 3.56 -18.25
C ARG A 91 36.92 2.14 -18.50
N GLY A 92 37.84 1.15 -18.54
CA GLY A 92 37.49 -0.25 -18.74
C GLY A 92 36.64 -0.80 -17.60
N LEU A 93 37.02 -0.49 -16.35
CA LEU A 93 36.24 -0.87 -15.16
C LEU A 93 34.83 -0.24 -15.19
N ALA A 94 34.73 1.06 -15.48
CA ALA A 94 33.45 1.74 -15.57
C ALA A 94 32.57 1.13 -16.69
N ALA A 95 33.15 0.83 -17.86
CA ALA A 95 32.42 0.19 -18.95
C ALA A 95 31.84 -1.16 -18.56
N ILE A 96 32.63 -2.02 -17.88
CA ILE A 96 32.19 -3.32 -17.42
C ILE A 96 31.07 -3.18 -16.39
N VAL A 97 31.23 -2.30 -15.39
CA VAL A 97 30.24 -2.12 -14.32
C VAL A 97 28.93 -1.54 -14.85
N PHE A 98 28.99 -0.52 -15.73
CA PHE A 98 27.78 0.03 -16.33
C PHE A 98 27.08 -0.96 -17.26
N ALA A 99 27.83 -1.73 -18.06
CA ALA A 99 27.26 -2.76 -18.92
C ALA A 99 26.60 -3.87 -18.12
N ALA A 100 27.25 -4.35 -17.05
CA ALA A 100 26.70 -5.34 -16.14
C ALA A 100 25.44 -4.82 -15.42
N THR A 101 25.46 -3.56 -14.95
CA THR A 101 24.30 -2.92 -14.33
C THR A 101 23.15 -2.83 -15.31
N LEU A 102 23.37 -2.40 -16.54
CA LEU A 102 22.37 -2.32 -17.59
C LEU A 102 21.80 -3.71 -17.93
N ALA A 103 22.64 -4.71 -18.13
CA ALA A 103 22.22 -6.07 -18.42
C ALA A 103 21.36 -6.66 -17.29
N LEU A 104 21.80 -6.50 -16.05
CA LEU A 104 21.05 -6.93 -14.87
C LEU A 104 19.73 -6.19 -14.72
N THR A 105 19.73 -4.87 -14.98
CA THR A 105 18.51 -4.04 -14.97
C THR A 105 17.49 -4.53 -15.99
N LEU A 106 17.91 -4.78 -17.23
CA LEU A 106 17.04 -5.28 -18.29
C LEU A 106 16.50 -6.66 -17.97
N TRP A 107 17.36 -7.56 -17.47
CA TRP A 107 16.94 -8.89 -17.04
C TRP A 107 15.90 -8.83 -15.92
N LEU A 108 16.10 -7.98 -14.90
CA LEU A 108 15.15 -7.81 -13.81
C LEU A 108 13.84 -7.15 -14.27
N LEU A 109 13.88 -6.22 -15.23
CA LEU A 109 12.66 -5.64 -15.83
C LEU A 109 11.79 -6.72 -16.49
N VAL A 110 12.40 -7.69 -17.15
CA VAL A 110 11.69 -8.83 -17.75
C VAL A 110 11.20 -9.79 -16.67
N ARG A 111 12.07 -10.16 -15.71
CA ARG A 111 11.76 -11.10 -14.63
C ARG A 111 10.64 -10.61 -13.73
N PHE A 112 10.68 -9.34 -13.32
CA PHE A 112 9.68 -8.71 -12.46
C PHE A 112 8.50 -8.13 -13.24
N ARG A 113 8.30 -8.51 -14.49
CA ARG A 113 7.09 -8.14 -15.25
C ARG A 113 5.83 -8.67 -14.56
N ASP A 114 5.96 -9.84 -13.95
CA ASP A 114 4.98 -10.43 -13.06
C ASP A 114 5.30 -10.05 -11.59
N PRO A 115 4.39 -9.37 -10.86
CA PRO A 115 4.63 -8.99 -9.46
C PRO A 115 4.88 -10.17 -8.54
N ASP A 116 4.27 -11.31 -8.84
CA ASP A 116 4.32 -12.50 -8.00
C ASP A 116 5.69 -13.21 -8.08
N ARG A 117 6.55 -12.82 -9.04
CA ARG A 117 7.94 -13.28 -9.18
C ARG A 117 8.98 -12.38 -8.51
N TYR A 118 8.53 -11.43 -7.72
CA TYR A 118 9.45 -10.55 -7.01
C TYR A 118 10.22 -11.30 -5.93
N GLU A 119 11.53 -11.16 -5.94
CA GLU A 119 12.46 -11.67 -4.94
C GLU A 119 13.40 -10.56 -4.47
N SER A 120 13.58 -10.41 -3.17
CA SER A 120 14.44 -9.37 -2.58
C SER A 120 15.93 -9.60 -2.85
N GLY A 121 16.37 -10.85 -3.00
CA GLY A 121 17.77 -11.20 -3.23
C GLY A 121 18.33 -10.60 -4.53
N PRO A 122 17.77 -10.89 -5.72
CA PRO A 122 18.17 -10.28 -6.98
C PRO A 122 18.08 -8.75 -6.98
N ALA A 123 17.09 -8.16 -6.29
CA ALA A 123 16.97 -6.71 -6.14
C ALA A 123 18.15 -6.13 -5.34
N LEU A 124 18.61 -6.81 -4.28
CA LEU A 124 19.78 -6.39 -3.50
C LEU A 124 21.08 -6.50 -4.31
N VAL A 125 21.25 -7.58 -5.08
CA VAL A 125 22.40 -7.73 -5.98
C VAL A 125 22.44 -6.57 -6.99
N HIS A 126 21.29 -6.23 -7.59
CA HIS A 126 21.19 -5.08 -8.49
C HIS A 126 21.55 -3.75 -7.77
N ALA A 127 21.15 -3.59 -6.51
CA ALA A 127 21.52 -2.43 -5.71
C ALA A 127 23.04 -2.29 -5.57
N MET A 128 23.76 -3.40 -5.33
CA MET A 128 25.21 -3.37 -5.24
C MET A 128 25.87 -2.99 -6.58
N PHE A 129 25.32 -3.43 -7.70
CA PHE A 129 25.78 -2.98 -9.02
C PHE A 129 25.51 -1.50 -9.26
N CYS A 130 24.37 -0.96 -8.80
CA CYS A 130 24.09 0.48 -8.87
C CYS A 130 25.10 1.28 -8.03
N VAL A 131 25.39 0.82 -6.80
CA VAL A 131 26.42 1.45 -5.94
C VAL A 131 27.78 1.41 -6.63
N GLY A 132 28.17 0.26 -7.18
CA GLY A 132 29.39 0.11 -7.96
C GLY A 132 29.46 1.08 -9.14
N SER A 133 28.34 1.28 -9.86
CA SER A 133 28.24 2.23 -10.96
C SER A 133 28.46 3.67 -10.50
N VAL A 134 27.90 4.09 -9.38
CA VAL A 134 28.08 5.43 -8.82
C VAL A 134 29.55 5.65 -8.41
N LEU A 135 30.15 4.69 -7.70
CA LEU A 135 31.54 4.78 -7.26
C LEU A 135 32.53 4.79 -8.43
N THR A 136 32.30 3.94 -9.44
CA THR A 136 33.14 3.93 -10.66
C THR A 136 32.94 5.16 -11.52
N ALA A 137 31.72 5.73 -11.56
CA ALA A 137 31.46 7.01 -12.19
C ALA A 137 32.21 8.14 -11.49
N ALA A 138 32.23 8.16 -10.16
CA ALA A 138 33.01 9.12 -9.38
C ALA A 138 34.51 9.00 -9.65
N LEU A 139 35.05 7.78 -9.79
CA LEU A 139 36.44 7.52 -10.18
C LEU A 139 36.75 7.98 -11.62
N TYR A 140 35.80 7.89 -12.54
CA TYR A 140 35.98 8.24 -13.94
C TYR A 140 35.82 9.74 -14.20
N VAL A 141 34.74 10.36 -13.68
CA VAL A 141 34.40 11.77 -13.88
C VAL A 141 35.22 12.69 -12.97
N GLY A 142 35.49 12.20 -11.76
CA GLY A 142 36.20 12.89 -10.69
C GLY A 142 35.53 12.60 -9.34
N ILE A 143 36.34 12.33 -8.34
CA ILE A 143 35.90 11.93 -7.00
C ILE A 143 34.99 12.98 -6.36
N PHE A 144 35.32 14.25 -6.57
CA PHE A 144 34.58 15.41 -6.01
C PHE A 144 33.57 16.01 -6.99
N SER A 145 33.21 15.26 -8.05
CA SER A 145 32.18 15.67 -9.00
C SER A 145 30.77 15.45 -8.42
N PRO A 146 29.73 16.11 -8.96
CA PRO A 146 28.34 15.91 -8.55
C PRO A 146 27.81 14.48 -8.77
N THR A 147 28.59 13.61 -9.40
CA THR A 147 28.20 12.22 -9.73
C THR A 147 27.76 11.44 -8.49
N ILE A 148 28.39 11.70 -7.33
CA ILE A 148 28.02 11.06 -6.07
C ILE A 148 26.59 11.37 -5.64
N MET A 149 26.03 12.52 -6.05
CA MET A 149 24.64 12.88 -5.74
C MET A 149 23.65 11.91 -6.38
N GLY A 150 24.01 11.24 -7.47
CA GLY A 150 23.23 10.13 -8.04
C GLY A 150 23.05 8.97 -7.06
N GLY A 151 24.01 8.77 -6.15
CA GLY A 151 23.92 7.79 -5.07
C GLY A 151 22.82 8.10 -4.06
N CYS A 152 22.47 9.36 -3.83
CA CYS A 152 21.38 9.74 -2.92
C CYS A 152 20.04 9.13 -3.35
N VAL A 153 19.76 9.06 -4.66
CA VAL A 153 18.54 8.46 -5.19
C VAL A 153 18.49 6.96 -4.85
N GLY A 154 19.60 6.24 -5.03
CA GLY A 154 19.72 4.83 -4.67
C GLY A 154 19.56 4.61 -3.17
N VAL A 155 20.27 5.39 -2.36
CA VAL A 155 20.17 5.33 -0.88
C VAL A 155 18.75 5.59 -0.41
N TYR A 156 18.08 6.62 -0.95
CA TYR A 156 16.69 6.94 -0.61
C TYR A 156 15.77 5.76 -0.92
N PHE A 157 15.90 5.20 -2.12
CA PHE A 157 15.05 4.10 -2.57
C PHE A 157 15.20 2.86 -1.68
N PHE A 158 16.45 2.40 -1.44
CA PHE A 158 16.69 1.21 -0.64
C PHE A 158 16.46 1.44 0.87
N ALA A 159 16.60 2.66 1.36
CA ALA A 159 16.25 3.01 2.73
C ALA A 159 14.74 2.94 3.00
N LEU A 160 13.91 2.98 1.97
CA LEU A 160 12.46 2.75 2.05
C LEU A 160 12.08 1.25 2.09
N SER A 161 13.02 0.32 1.84
CA SER A 161 12.78 -1.12 1.90
C SER A 161 12.45 -1.59 3.33
N ASP A 162 11.66 -2.65 3.45
CA ASP A 162 11.35 -3.29 4.73
C ASP A 162 12.57 -3.94 5.37
N SER A 163 13.49 -4.45 4.55
CA SER A 163 14.75 -5.04 5.01
C SER A 163 15.70 -3.96 5.54
N LYS A 164 15.77 -3.85 6.89
CA LYS A 164 16.75 -2.96 7.55
C LYS A 164 18.18 -3.28 7.14
N LEU A 165 18.49 -4.59 7.03
CA LEU A 165 19.82 -5.04 6.66
C LEU A 165 20.20 -4.57 5.25
N ALA A 166 19.31 -4.74 4.26
CA ALA A 166 19.55 -4.27 2.90
C ALA A 166 19.75 -2.76 2.83
N ALA A 167 18.91 -2.00 3.55
CA ALA A 167 19.02 -0.54 3.63
C ALA A 167 20.38 -0.08 4.18
N TRP A 168 20.82 -0.69 5.29
CA TRP A 168 22.11 -0.38 5.89
C TRP A 168 23.28 -0.83 5.03
N MET A 169 23.22 -2.00 4.38
CA MET A 169 24.26 -2.47 3.47
C MET A 169 24.47 -1.50 2.30
N VAL A 170 23.39 -1.08 1.62
CA VAL A 170 23.48 -0.14 0.49
C VAL A 170 24.09 1.19 0.95
N TYR A 171 23.63 1.72 2.08
CA TYR A 171 24.16 2.97 2.63
C TYR A 171 25.66 2.86 3.00
N LEU A 172 26.03 1.85 3.78
CA LEU A 172 27.41 1.69 4.27
C LEU A 172 28.40 1.41 3.13
N VAL A 173 27.99 0.60 2.12
CA VAL A 173 28.87 0.33 0.99
C VAL A 173 29.06 1.59 0.11
N LEU A 174 28.01 2.39 -0.08
CA LEU A 174 28.14 3.64 -0.85
C LEU A 174 28.93 4.69 -0.06
N ALA A 175 28.52 5.00 1.17
CA ALA A 175 29.15 6.03 1.99
C ALA A 175 30.61 5.64 2.35
N GLY A 176 30.81 4.43 2.86
CA GLY A 176 32.16 3.94 3.17
C GLY A 176 33.06 3.81 1.95
N GLY A 177 32.50 3.35 0.81
CA GLY A 177 33.21 3.28 -0.46
C GLY A 177 33.61 4.67 -0.97
N TYR A 178 32.71 5.66 -0.88
CA TYR A 178 33.02 7.04 -1.26
C TYR A 178 34.06 7.66 -0.33
N ALA A 179 33.92 7.52 0.98
CA ALA A 179 34.89 8.02 1.95
C ALA A 179 36.29 7.43 1.73
N LEU A 180 36.37 6.11 1.44
CA LEU A 180 37.62 5.44 1.10
C LEU A 180 38.27 6.01 -0.17
N ILE A 181 37.48 6.13 -1.25
CA ILE A 181 37.95 6.67 -2.52
C ILE A 181 38.40 8.13 -2.35
N ALA A 182 37.65 8.94 -1.59
CA ALA A 182 38.01 10.31 -1.26
C ALA A 182 39.31 10.40 -0.46
N ALA A 183 39.48 9.56 0.55
CA ALA A 183 40.71 9.49 1.34
C ALA A 183 41.93 9.10 0.49
N LEU A 184 41.78 8.10 -0.42
CA LEU A 184 42.82 7.69 -1.35
C LEU A 184 43.15 8.80 -2.37
N GLY A 185 42.18 9.59 -2.77
CA GLY A 185 42.38 10.77 -3.61
C GLY A 185 43.14 11.86 -2.86
N ILE A 186 42.72 12.20 -1.64
CA ILE A 186 43.37 13.23 -0.80
C ILE A 186 44.81 12.85 -0.44
N SER A 187 45.07 11.56 -0.18
CA SER A 187 46.44 11.06 0.11
C SER A 187 47.34 10.97 -1.11
N GLY A 188 46.84 11.26 -2.31
CA GLY A 188 47.63 11.22 -3.56
C GLY A 188 47.83 9.82 -4.16
N VAL A 189 47.25 8.77 -3.55
CA VAL A 189 47.31 7.40 -4.09
C VAL A 189 46.55 7.31 -5.41
N ILE A 190 45.40 7.99 -5.50
CA ILE A 190 44.62 8.12 -6.72
C ILE A 190 44.84 9.55 -7.29
N PRO A 191 45.30 9.70 -8.53
CA PRO A 191 45.49 11.02 -9.08
C PRO A 191 44.17 11.79 -9.23
N LEU A 192 44.16 13.02 -8.70
CA LEU A 192 43.00 13.92 -8.69
C LEU A 192 42.78 14.67 -10.04
N ASP A 193 43.71 14.52 -10.99
CA ASP A 193 43.76 15.28 -12.27
C ASP A 193 42.55 15.10 -13.20
N ARG A 194 41.48 14.50 -12.68
CA ARG A 194 40.28 14.15 -13.43
C ARG A 194 39.11 15.06 -13.19
N ALA A 195 39.30 16.11 -12.39
CA ALA A 195 38.29 17.14 -12.26
C ALA A 195 37.95 17.69 -13.65
N ILE A 196 36.65 17.87 -13.87
CA ILE A 196 36.10 18.49 -15.08
C ILE A 196 37.00 19.65 -15.50
N VAL A 197 37.47 19.59 -16.73
CA VAL A 197 38.37 20.56 -17.35
C VAL A 197 37.98 22.00 -16.99
N GLY A 198 38.82 22.71 -16.22
CA GLY A 198 38.69 24.15 -15.99
C GLY A 198 38.39 24.61 -14.55
N ILE A 199 38.25 23.72 -13.59
CA ILE A 199 38.18 24.14 -12.18
C ILE A 199 39.53 23.84 -11.53
N GLU A 200 40.17 24.84 -10.97
CA GLU A 200 41.36 24.65 -10.14
C GLU A 200 41.04 23.67 -9.02
N SER A 201 41.90 22.66 -8.81
CA SER A 201 41.69 21.68 -7.75
C SER A 201 41.64 22.41 -6.41
N PRO A 202 40.59 22.20 -5.59
CA PRO A 202 40.48 22.78 -4.26
C PRO A 202 41.72 22.42 -3.42
N ASP A 203 42.09 23.26 -2.47
CA ASP A 203 43.09 22.94 -1.47
C ASP A 203 42.63 21.76 -0.59
N LEU A 204 43.54 21.20 0.23
CA LEU A 204 43.23 20.06 1.11
C LEU A 204 41.98 20.31 1.97
N ARG A 205 41.79 21.54 2.47
CA ARG A 205 40.63 21.91 3.28
C ARG A 205 39.34 21.83 2.49
N GLY A 206 39.38 22.31 1.26
CA GLY A 206 38.25 22.25 0.33
C GLY A 206 37.87 20.82 -0.05
N LEU A 207 38.85 19.94 -0.28
CA LEU A 207 38.63 18.52 -0.58
C LEU A 207 37.97 17.80 0.60
N VAL A 208 38.49 18.05 1.81
CA VAL A 208 37.89 17.49 3.04
C VAL A 208 36.48 18.02 3.24
N ALA A 209 36.25 19.32 3.04
CA ALA A 209 34.92 19.93 3.18
C ALA A 209 33.92 19.32 2.19
N LEU A 210 34.29 19.14 0.91
CA LEU A 210 33.43 18.50 -0.10
C LEU A 210 33.09 17.05 0.27
N THR A 211 34.05 16.29 0.80
CA THR A 211 33.81 14.93 1.27
C THR A 211 32.80 14.92 2.41
N VAL A 212 33.00 15.78 3.43
CA VAL A 212 32.09 15.89 4.58
C VAL A 212 30.67 16.30 4.14
N ILE A 213 30.56 17.25 3.21
CA ILE A 213 29.27 17.68 2.66
C ILE A 213 28.58 16.51 1.95
N ALA A 214 29.31 15.76 1.11
CA ALA A 214 28.75 14.61 0.40
C ALA A 214 28.23 13.53 1.37
N GLU A 215 29.04 13.18 2.39
CA GLU A 215 28.66 12.21 3.43
C GLU A 215 27.44 12.70 4.25
N MET A 216 27.40 14.00 4.55
CA MET A 216 26.25 14.60 5.23
C MET A 216 24.97 14.47 4.40
N PHE A 217 25.03 14.71 3.07
CA PHE A 217 23.89 14.53 2.18
C PHE A 217 23.44 13.07 2.08
N LEU A 218 24.37 12.13 1.99
CA LEU A 218 24.07 10.70 1.98
C LEU A 218 23.39 10.29 3.30
N GLY A 219 23.94 10.71 4.44
CA GLY A 219 23.38 10.41 5.76
C GLY A 219 22.01 11.05 5.98
N LEU A 220 21.84 12.31 5.56
CA LEU A 220 20.56 13.02 5.65
C LEU A 220 19.49 12.33 4.79
N THR A 221 19.83 11.96 3.56
CA THR A 221 18.94 11.24 2.63
C THR A 221 18.50 9.89 3.22
N PHE A 222 19.45 9.13 3.77
CA PHE A 222 19.17 7.87 4.44
C PHE A 222 18.25 8.08 5.65
N GLY A 223 18.57 9.02 6.53
CA GLY A 223 17.78 9.32 7.72
C GLY A 223 16.35 9.76 7.39
N MET A 224 16.21 10.64 6.37
CA MET A 224 14.90 11.09 5.88
C MET A 224 14.05 9.94 5.34
N ALA A 225 14.66 9.08 4.51
CA ALA A 225 13.97 7.92 3.95
C ALA A 225 13.50 6.95 5.05
N ARG A 226 14.35 6.67 6.04
CA ARG A 226 14.00 5.80 7.18
C ARG A 226 12.88 6.39 8.03
N ARG A 227 12.87 7.69 8.27
CA ARG A 227 11.77 8.38 8.97
C ARG A 227 10.48 8.33 8.18
N SER A 228 10.55 8.59 6.88
CA SER A 228 9.40 8.50 5.98
C SER A 228 8.79 7.09 5.98
N ARG A 229 9.63 6.05 5.90
CA ARG A 229 9.17 4.66 5.98
C ARG A 229 8.47 4.35 7.29
N LYS A 230 9.06 4.79 8.41
CA LYS A 230 8.46 4.61 9.74
C LYS A 230 7.09 5.29 9.84
N ALA A 231 6.99 6.55 9.39
CA ALA A 231 5.73 7.30 9.40
C ALA A 231 4.65 6.65 8.54
N THR A 232 5.01 6.16 7.34
CA THR A 232 4.08 5.43 6.47
C THR A 232 3.57 4.16 7.14
N ARG A 233 4.46 3.37 7.74
CA ARG A 233 4.08 2.14 8.44
C ARG A 233 3.13 2.41 9.61
N GLU A 234 3.45 3.39 10.45
CA GLU A 234 2.57 3.80 11.57
C GLU A 234 1.20 4.29 11.07
N ALA A 235 1.15 5.00 9.94
CA ALA A 235 -0.10 5.43 9.33
C ALA A 235 -0.95 4.24 8.85
N PHE A 236 -0.32 3.23 8.24
CA PHE A 236 -1.02 2.00 7.83
C PHE A 236 -1.57 1.23 9.02
N GLU A 237 -0.77 1.06 10.08
CA GLU A 237 -1.21 0.37 11.32
C GLU A 237 -2.43 1.10 11.95
N ARG A 238 -2.44 2.44 11.97
CA ARG A 238 -3.58 3.23 12.45
C ARG A 238 -4.82 3.07 11.57
N LEU A 239 -4.66 3.06 10.25
CA LEU A 239 -5.76 2.85 9.31
C LEU A 239 -6.39 1.45 9.48
N GLU A 240 -5.57 0.42 9.65
CA GLU A 240 -6.04 -0.93 9.89
C GLU A 240 -6.84 -1.03 11.20
N GLN A 241 -6.31 -0.43 12.29
CA GLN A 241 -7.03 -0.37 13.57
C GLN A 241 -8.37 0.38 13.45
N ALA A 242 -8.40 1.50 12.74
CA ALA A 242 -9.64 2.25 12.51
C ALA A 242 -10.66 1.43 11.69
N ALA A 243 -10.20 0.72 10.65
CA ALA A 243 -11.06 -0.16 9.86
C ALA A 243 -11.67 -1.31 10.69
N LEU A 244 -10.88 -1.90 11.58
CA LEU A 244 -11.38 -2.94 12.51
C LEU A 244 -12.43 -2.38 13.47
N GLN A 245 -12.21 -1.16 14.02
CA GLN A 245 -13.19 -0.51 14.90
C GLN A 245 -14.51 -0.20 14.18
N ILE A 246 -14.46 0.24 12.92
CA ILE A 246 -15.65 0.48 12.11
C ILE A 246 -16.44 -0.81 11.92
N ARG A 247 -15.78 -1.90 11.52
CA ARG A 247 -16.44 -3.22 11.35
C ARG A 247 -17.09 -3.72 12.64
N GLN A 248 -16.43 -3.54 13.78
CA GLN A 248 -17.01 -3.93 15.09
C GLN A 248 -18.26 -3.11 15.41
N ARG A 249 -18.23 -1.79 15.17
CA ARG A 249 -19.41 -0.93 15.37
C ARG A 249 -20.55 -1.29 14.42
N GLU A 250 -20.26 -1.61 13.16
CA GLU A 250 -21.27 -2.07 12.20
C GLU A 250 -21.90 -3.39 12.63
N ALA A 251 -21.11 -4.34 13.13
CA ALA A 251 -21.61 -5.59 13.65
C ALA A 251 -22.56 -5.38 14.85
N LEU A 252 -22.17 -4.54 15.81
CA LEU A 252 -23.02 -4.20 16.96
C LEU A 252 -24.31 -3.47 16.55
N LEU A 253 -24.22 -2.57 15.56
CA LEU A 253 -25.41 -1.89 15.04
C LEU A 253 -26.36 -2.84 14.33
N ASN A 254 -25.84 -3.80 13.59
CA ASN A 254 -26.67 -4.83 12.92
C ASN A 254 -27.33 -5.76 13.95
N GLU A 255 -26.61 -6.17 14.99
CA GLU A 255 -27.16 -6.93 16.11
C GLU A 255 -28.28 -6.18 16.82
N ALA A 256 -28.03 -4.90 17.21
CA ALA A 256 -29.04 -4.07 17.85
C ALA A 256 -30.27 -3.84 16.95
N ARG A 257 -30.10 -3.72 15.63
CA ARG A 257 -31.23 -3.64 14.69
C ARG A 257 -32.01 -4.94 14.65
N ALA A 258 -31.33 -6.09 14.58
CA ALA A 258 -31.97 -7.38 14.60
C ALA A 258 -32.79 -7.61 15.89
N ASP A 259 -32.24 -7.19 17.04
CA ASP A 259 -32.94 -7.25 18.33
C ASP A 259 -34.18 -6.35 18.36
N LEU A 260 -34.08 -5.13 17.81
CA LEU A 260 -35.24 -4.22 17.70
C LEU A 260 -36.32 -4.79 16.77
N ASP A 261 -35.94 -5.37 15.64
CA ASP A 261 -36.89 -6.00 14.70
C ASP A 261 -37.53 -7.23 15.31
N ALA A 262 -36.77 -8.05 16.05
CA ALA A 262 -37.29 -9.15 16.81
C ALA A 262 -38.29 -8.69 17.90
N ALA A 263 -37.94 -7.65 18.66
CA ALA A 263 -38.81 -7.06 19.67
C ALA A 263 -40.09 -6.47 19.06
N ARG A 264 -40.00 -5.80 17.92
CA ARG A 264 -41.16 -5.32 17.15
C ARG A 264 -42.02 -6.46 16.66
N GLY A 265 -41.39 -7.50 16.08
CA GLY A 265 -42.08 -8.69 15.59
C GLY A 265 -42.82 -9.48 16.72
N ALA A 266 -42.26 -9.49 17.94
CA ALA A 266 -42.91 -10.10 19.10
C ALA A 266 -44.20 -9.38 19.51
N ASN A 267 -44.33 -8.07 19.23
CA ASN A 267 -45.53 -7.29 19.50
C ASN A 267 -46.57 -7.30 18.36
N LEU A 268 -46.20 -7.89 17.20
CA LEU A 268 -47.13 -8.07 16.09
C LEU A 268 -47.81 -9.41 16.21
N GLY A 269 -49.13 -9.42 16.20
CA GLY A 269 -49.92 -10.63 16.20
C GLY A 269 -50.57 -10.91 14.83
N ARG A 270 -51.32 -12.02 14.78
CA ARG A 270 -51.99 -12.49 13.54
C ARG A 270 -52.89 -11.42 12.91
N PHE A 271 -53.41 -10.49 13.69
CA PHE A 271 -54.34 -9.45 13.27
C PHE A 271 -53.75 -8.05 13.26
N SER A 272 -52.47 -7.88 13.66
CA SER A 272 -51.79 -6.59 13.59
C SER A 272 -51.75 -6.06 12.16
N ASP A 273 -51.88 -4.74 12.02
CA ASP A 273 -51.90 -3.99 10.75
C ASP A 273 -53.04 -4.37 9.79
N ARG A 274 -54.13 -4.97 10.34
CA ARG A 274 -55.34 -5.29 9.59
C ARG A 274 -56.49 -4.39 9.98
N ILE A 275 -57.38 -4.15 9.02
CA ILE A 275 -58.66 -3.53 9.30
C ILE A 275 -59.71 -4.64 9.46
N VAL A 276 -60.34 -4.69 10.64
CA VAL A 276 -61.40 -5.67 10.95
C VAL A 276 -62.70 -4.89 11.24
N GLY A 277 -63.61 -4.88 10.31
CA GLY A 277 -64.79 -3.99 10.34
C GLY A 277 -64.36 -2.54 10.38
N ASP A 278 -64.83 -1.79 11.36
CA ASP A 278 -64.51 -0.33 11.53
C ASP A 278 -63.23 -0.12 12.40
N TYR A 279 -62.47 -1.16 12.68
CA TYR A 279 -61.34 -1.11 13.59
C TYR A 279 -60.02 -1.31 12.84
N ALA A 280 -59.09 -0.39 12.99
CA ALA A 280 -57.71 -0.55 12.57
C ALA A 280 -56.92 -1.19 13.71
N VAL A 281 -56.50 -2.45 13.53
CA VAL A 281 -55.86 -3.28 14.55
C VAL A 281 -54.35 -3.00 14.55
N GLY A 282 -53.78 -2.60 15.68
CA GLY A 282 -52.37 -2.34 15.90
C GLY A 282 -51.64 -3.47 16.63
N GLU A 283 -50.80 -3.12 17.57
CA GLU A 283 -49.95 -4.05 18.34
C GLU A 283 -50.73 -4.90 19.37
N ILE A 284 -50.19 -6.07 19.73
CA ILE A 284 -50.70 -6.89 20.81
C ILE A 284 -50.40 -6.22 22.16
N ILE A 285 -51.42 -6.03 22.99
CA ILE A 285 -51.31 -5.52 24.35
C ILE A 285 -51.46 -6.61 25.43
N GLY A 286 -51.86 -7.83 25.04
CA GLY A 286 -51.96 -8.98 25.93
C GLY A 286 -52.16 -10.27 25.18
N ARG A 287 -51.51 -11.33 25.66
CA ARG A 287 -51.65 -12.70 25.12
C ARG A 287 -51.91 -13.65 26.31
N GLY A 288 -52.95 -14.48 26.22
CA GLY A 288 -53.30 -15.43 27.28
C GLY A 288 -53.98 -16.70 26.75
N ALA A 289 -54.35 -17.63 27.65
CA ALA A 289 -55.01 -18.90 27.28
C ALA A 289 -56.34 -18.70 26.54
N MET A 290 -56.97 -17.54 26.64
CA MET A 290 -58.25 -17.21 26.04
C MET A 290 -58.16 -16.33 24.80
N GLY A 291 -56.97 -16.21 24.19
CA GLY A 291 -56.75 -15.43 22.98
C GLY A 291 -55.80 -14.26 23.14
N GLU A 292 -55.75 -13.43 22.12
CA GLU A 292 -54.85 -12.26 22.01
C GLU A 292 -55.68 -10.98 22.09
N VAL A 293 -55.18 -9.98 22.79
CA VAL A 293 -55.77 -8.65 22.91
C VAL A 293 -54.89 -7.63 22.17
N TYR A 294 -55.51 -6.89 21.28
CA TYR A 294 -54.86 -5.91 20.44
C TYR A 294 -55.29 -4.49 20.79
N ARG A 295 -54.37 -3.54 20.67
CA ARG A 295 -54.74 -2.13 20.60
C ARG A 295 -55.33 -1.89 19.22
N ALA A 296 -56.47 -1.21 19.13
CA ALA A 296 -57.09 -0.84 17.87
C ALA A 296 -57.66 0.58 17.93
N GLU A 297 -57.85 1.17 16.76
CA GLU A 297 -58.49 2.46 16.59
C GLU A 297 -59.82 2.28 15.88
N GLN A 298 -60.91 2.85 16.44
CA GLN A 298 -62.27 2.75 15.88
C GLN A 298 -62.62 3.97 15.03
N GLY A 299 -63.00 3.70 13.79
CA GLY A 299 -63.59 4.66 12.85
C GLY A 299 -62.76 5.90 12.53
N THR A 300 -63.38 6.88 11.89
CA THR A 300 -62.71 8.16 11.47
C THR A 300 -62.27 9.02 12.65
N ALA A 301 -62.86 8.85 13.85
CA ALA A 301 -62.49 9.58 15.05
C ALA A 301 -61.24 9.00 15.78
N ARG A 302 -60.65 7.90 15.28
CA ARG A 302 -59.47 7.19 15.85
C ARG A 302 -59.56 6.94 17.37
N ARG A 303 -60.75 6.56 17.85
CA ARG A 303 -60.95 6.28 19.29
C ARG A 303 -60.15 4.99 19.64
N PRO A 304 -59.26 5.04 20.65
CA PRO A 304 -58.50 3.88 21.07
C PRO A 304 -59.41 2.87 21.77
N VAL A 305 -59.34 1.62 21.36
CA VAL A 305 -60.10 0.49 21.94
C VAL A 305 -59.17 -0.74 22.05
N ALA A 306 -59.59 -1.72 22.88
CA ALA A 306 -58.95 -3.00 22.99
C ALA A 306 -59.85 -4.06 22.32
N LEU A 307 -59.30 -4.77 21.32
CA LEU A 307 -60.01 -5.88 20.65
C LEU A 307 -59.40 -7.22 21.08
N LYS A 308 -60.25 -8.13 21.50
CA LYS A 308 -59.88 -9.49 21.85
C LYS A 308 -60.32 -10.45 20.75
N PHE A 309 -59.37 -11.26 20.27
CA PHE A 309 -59.60 -12.31 19.28
C PHE A 309 -59.32 -13.66 19.86
#